data_61ffe3812bb48f904c8f7bd54c000cb9
#
_entry.id   61ffe3812bb48f904c8f7bd54c000cb9
#
_cell.length_a   1.000
_cell.length_b   1.000
_cell.length_c   1.000
_cell.angle_alpha   90.00
_cell.angle_beta   90.00
_cell.angle_gamma   90.00
#
_symmetry.space_group_name_H-M   'P 1'
#
loop_
_entity.id
_entity.type
_entity.pdbx_description
1 polymer ?
#
loop_
_entity_poly.entity_id
_entity_poly.type
_entity_poly.pdbx_seq_one_letter_code
_entity_poly.pdbx_strand_id
1 'polypeptide(L)'
;MELEGCNWTSDFPEEFKARRGYDLMPWLPFTMFKVGRLGNVESFDYGSKKGDKFQDQVNRVRFDFELTKAELLNERYMNTFLSWCREKGVKSRSQAYGNGFFIEESSLGQDIPEGESWTTNWLKHRIGEEMGDEDYRRGRAYTMIDKYVSSAAHLTGKRLVSAEEMTNTYKVFTTSLEFLKVGSDMSAISGITHSVWHGFNYSPLEAEFPGWVQYGTFHNERNTWWPYVNKLNDYRARLSSQLQNADMFTDIAILPANYDMWSTMGVQTEPFPVALNIPYTSLIWEAIHKNGGGADYVSEIILRDATVRNGKLCYGPKEYGTLFIVEVTSTTPETLAKLEEFVKGGGRVFCIGKYPEKSLGLKDFEARDKQITETVARLKEYKDNFVLLEKPADGKYLEWYTGVMEKYNLPHTLTISNPDRFLLCLLYTSPSPRDRSLS
;
A
#
# COMPACT_ATOMS: atom_id res chain seq x y z
N MET A 1 -5.20 16.74 -4.04
CA MET A 1 -4.03 17.41 -3.42
C MET A 1 -2.97 16.35 -3.21
N GLU A 2 -1.80 16.58 -3.72
CA GLU A 2 -0.62 15.73 -3.53
C GLU A 2 0.19 16.26 -2.35
N LEU A 3 0.74 15.37 -1.53
CA LEU A 3 1.55 15.73 -0.37
C LEU A 3 3.02 15.54 -0.68
N GLU A 4 3.77 16.61 -0.69
CA GLU A 4 5.22 16.52 -0.54
C GLU A 4 5.57 16.40 0.94
N GLY A 5 6.40 15.42 1.28
CA GLY A 5 6.76 15.16 2.67
C GLY A 5 7.55 16.31 3.30
N CYS A 6 7.10 16.81 4.43
CA CYS A 6 7.89 17.66 5.30
C CYS A 6 8.54 16.79 6.38
N ASN A 7 9.87 16.84 6.46
CA ASN A 7 10.63 16.01 7.41
C ASN A 7 10.92 16.71 8.74
N TRP A 8 10.58 18.01 8.88
CA TRP A 8 10.93 18.79 10.06
C TRP A 8 9.98 19.95 10.31
N THR A 9 9.68 20.18 11.58
CA THR A 9 9.06 21.42 12.09
C THR A 9 9.91 21.98 13.23
N SER A 10 9.77 23.27 13.53
CA SER A 10 10.61 23.94 14.55
C SER A 10 10.48 23.32 15.95
N ASP A 11 9.35 22.72 16.27
CA ASP A 11 9.02 22.07 17.54
C ASP A 11 9.13 20.55 17.48
N PHE A 12 9.68 19.99 16.40
CA PHE A 12 9.79 18.53 16.23
C PHE A 12 10.57 17.84 17.35
N PRO A 13 11.70 18.38 17.87
CA PRO A 13 12.41 17.77 18.98
C PRO A 13 11.58 17.66 20.27
N GLU A 14 10.80 18.69 20.59
CA GLU A 14 9.92 18.74 21.75
C GLU A 14 8.77 17.73 21.61
N GLU A 15 8.14 17.70 20.46
CA GLU A 15 7.08 16.73 20.14
C GLU A 15 7.59 15.28 20.16
N PHE A 16 8.75 15.05 19.58
CA PHE A 16 9.40 13.74 19.63
C PHE A 16 9.64 13.30 21.07
N LYS A 17 10.24 14.19 21.89
CA LYS A 17 10.53 13.90 23.29
C LYS A 17 9.23 13.60 24.09
N ALA A 18 8.20 14.41 23.86
CA ALA A 18 6.90 14.21 24.52
C ALA A 18 6.27 12.85 24.18
N ARG A 19 6.36 12.42 22.91
CA ARG A 19 5.74 11.18 22.41
C ARG A 19 6.61 9.95 22.65
N ARG A 20 7.91 10.04 22.44
CA ARG A 20 8.83 8.89 22.52
C ARG A 20 9.54 8.78 23.87
N GLY A 21 9.57 9.86 24.68
CA GLY A 21 10.06 9.85 26.05
C GLY A 21 11.58 9.90 26.18
N TYR A 22 12.31 10.30 25.13
CA TYR A 22 13.73 10.53 25.13
C TYR A 22 14.13 11.66 24.16
N ASP A 23 15.36 12.17 24.28
CA ASP A 23 15.87 13.27 23.45
C ASP A 23 16.31 12.76 22.08
N LEU A 24 15.79 13.37 21.01
CA LEU A 24 16.14 13.06 19.63
C LEU A 24 17.53 13.59 19.24
N MET A 25 17.95 14.72 19.79
CA MET A 25 19.09 15.47 19.25
C MET A 25 20.41 14.68 19.17
N PRO A 26 20.77 13.84 20.15
CA PRO A 26 21.96 12.99 20.03
C PRO A 26 21.87 11.94 18.91
N TRP A 27 20.66 11.59 18.48
CA TRP A 27 20.37 10.56 17.47
C TRP A 27 20.11 11.15 16.07
N LEU A 28 19.87 12.45 15.97
CA LEU A 28 19.42 13.09 14.73
C LEU A 28 20.30 12.80 13.52
N PRO A 29 21.64 12.79 13.60
CA PRO A 29 22.48 12.45 12.46
C PRO A 29 22.21 11.05 11.90
N PHE A 30 21.88 10.09 12.77
CA PHE A 30 21.64 8.71 12.40
C PHE A 30 20.26 8.47 11.77
N THR A 31 19.30 9.34 12.05
CA THR A 31 17.97 9.29 11.45
C THR A 31 17.95 9.90 10.06
N MET A 32 18.64 11.02 9.87
CA MET A 32 18.59 11.82 8.64
C MET A 32 19.61 11.40 7.58
N PHE A 33 20.72 10.81 7.99
CA PHE A 33 21.80 10.45 7.08
C PHE A 33 22.12 8.97 7.17
N LYS A 34 21.98 8.25 6.06
CA LYS A 34 22.86 7.13 5.86
C LYS A 34 24.25 7.70 5.67
N VAL A 35 25.27 7.12 6.27
CA VAL A 35 26.65 7.48 5.93
C VAL A 35 26.81 7.17 4.46
N GLY A 36 26.73 8.24 3.69
CA GLY A 36 26.59 8.15 2.27
C GLY A 36 27.88 7.74 1.59
N ARG A 37 27.77 7.45 0.30
CA ARG A 37 28.89 7.39 -0.60
C ARG A 37 29.70 8.68 -0.52
N LEU A 38 30.88 8.60 0.01
CA LEU A 38 31.91 9.58 -0.22
C LEU A 38 32.84 9.03 -1.31
N GLY A 39 32.70 9.50 -2.52
CA GLY A 39 33.46 8.97 -3.64
C GLY A 39 33.13 7.50 -3.94
N ASN A 40 34.12 6.61 -3.89
CA ASN A 40 34.00 5.18 -4.16
C ASN A 40 33.72 4.32 -2.92
N VAL A 41 33.48 4.93 -1.76
CA VAL A 41 33.23 4.20 -0.53
C VAL A 41 31.76 3.77 -0.48
N GLU A 42 31.52 2.50 -0.20
CA GLU A 42 30.17 1.99 0.04
C GLU A 42 29.53 2.68 1.25
N SER A 43 28.24 2.95 1.18
CA SER A 43 27.50 3.49 2.31
C SER A 43 27.38 2.43 3.40
N PHE A 44 27.71 2.82 4.62
CA PHE A 44 27.54 2.02 5.82
C PHE A 44 26.93 2.89 6.92
N ASP A 45 26.22 2.28 7.86
CA ASP A 45 25.57 2.98 8.95
C ASP A 45 26.59 3.30 10.07
N TYR A 46 27.34 4.39 9.89
CA TYR A 46 28.26 4.95 10.89
C TYR A 46 29.24 3.93 11.51
N GLY A 47 29.76 3.01 10.69
CA GLY A 47 30.68 1.95 11.14
C GLY A 47 30.02 0.81 11.91
N SER A 48 28.69 0.84 12.08
CA SER A 48 27.96 -0.26 12.68
C SER A 48 27.96 -1.49 11.75
N LYS A 49 28.02 -2.67 12.34
CA LYS A 49 27.90 -3.93 11.61
C LYS A 49 26.46 -4.41 11.64
N LYS A 50 26.03 -5.08 10.58
CA LYS A 50 24.71 -5.71 10.54
C LYS A 50 24.52 -6.61 11.76
N GLY A 51 23.49 -6.33 12.56
CA GLY A 51 23.12 -7.12 13.74
C GLY A 51 23.80 -6.69 15.03
N ASP A 52 24.63 -5.60 15.05
CA ASP A 52 25.13 -5.09 16.31
C ASP A 52 24.07 -4.27 17.08
N LYS A 53 24.31 -4.09 18.39
CA LYS A 53 23.38 -3.38 19.28
C LYS A 53 23.19 -1.91 18.86
N PHE A 54 24.23 -1.27 18.39
CA PHE A 54 24.15 0.13 17.95
C PHE A 54 23.26 0.27 16.71
N GLN A 55 23.44 -0.61 15.72
CA GLN A 55 22.58 -0.62 14.54
C GLN A 55 21.10 -0.86 14.90
N ASP A 56 20.84 -1.77 15.84
CA ASP A 56 19.47 -2.01 16.32
C ASP A 56 18.89 -0.76 16.99
N GLN A 57 19.65 -0.07 17.82
CA GLN A 57 19.22 1.18 18.46
C GLN A 57 18.94 2.27 17.41
N VAL A 58 19.80 2.44 16.40
CA VAL A 58 19.58 3.38 15.29
C VAL A 58 18.29 3.07 14.55
N ASN A 59 18.04 1.81 14.24
CA ASN A 59 16.81 1.38 13.57
C ASN A 59 15.56 1.69 14.41
N ARG A 60 15.62 1.53 15.72
CA ARG A 60 14.52 1.86 16.64
C ARG A 60 14.25 3.36 16.68
N VAL A 61 15.30 4.17 16.68
CA VAL A 61 15.16 5.64 16.63
C VAL A 61 14.59 6.10 15.27
N ARG A 62 15.01 5.48 14.17
CA ARG A 62 14.43 5.74 12.83
C ARG A 62 12.94 5.47 12.80
N PHE A 63 12.52 4.34 13.36
CA PHE A 63 11.09 4.06 13.51
C PHE A 63 10.36 5.13 14.32
N ASP A 64 10.88 5.50 15.50
CA ASP A 64 10.30 6.52 16.37
C ASP A 64 10.22 7.89 15.67
N PHE A 65 11.21 8.22 14.84
CA PHE A 65 11.24 9.42 14.03
C PHE A 65 10.12 9.43 12.98
N GLU A 66 10.03 8.36 12.18
CA GLU A 66 9.01 8.23 11.15
C GLU A 66 7.60 8.19 11.74
N LEU A 67 7.40 7.48 12.83
CA LEU A 67 6.12 7.44 13.54
C LEU A 67 5.71 8.82 14.06
N THR A 68 6.65 9.58 14.66
CA THR A 68 6.38 10.96 15.12
C THR A 68 5.99 11.86 13.96
N LYS A 69 6.69 11.75 12.85
CA LYS A 69 6.39 12.51 11.62
C LYS A 69 4.98 12.17 11.10
N ALA A 70 4.63 10.90 11.03
CA ALA A 70 3.31 10.44 10.59
C ALA A 70 2.18 10.93 11.50
N GLU A 71 2.37 10.85 12.81
CA GLU A 71 1.40 11.35 13.80
C GLU A 71 1.18 12.87 13.63
N LEU A 72 2.26 13.65 13.54
CA LEU A 72 2.18 15.10 13.36
C LEU A 72 1.54 15.49 12.02
N LEU A 73 1.86 14.78 10.94
CA LEU A 73 1.21 14.99 9.64
C LEU A 73 -0.30 14.79 9.75
N ASN A 74 -0.73 13.69 10.34
CA ASN A 74 -2.16 13.39 10.50
C ASN A 74 -2.86 14.40 11.41
N GLU A 75 -2.27 14.74 12.55
CA GLU A 75 -2.87 15.66 13.52
C GLU A 75 -2.94 17.10 13.01
N ARG A 76 -1.82 17.62 12.49
CA ARG A 76 -1.67 19.05 12.19
C ARG A 76 -2.08 19.43 10.78
N TYR A 77 -1.88 18.51 9.82
CA TYR A 77 -2.17 18.80 8.43
C TYR A 77 -3.44 18.11 7.95
N MET A 78 -3.48 16.78 7.99
CA MET A 78 -4.60 16.01 7.42
C MET A 78 -5.92 16.33 8.14
N ASN A 79 -5.95 16.27 9.47
CA ASN A 79 -7.15 16.56 10.25
C ASN A 79 -7.61 18.03 10.10
N THR A 80 -6.66 18.97 9.97
CA THR A 80 -6.97 20.38 9.72
C THR A 80 -7.62 20.56 8.35
N PHE A 81 -7.04 19.95 7.31
CA PHE A 81 -7.59 19.98 5.96
C PHE A 81 -8.98 19.35 5.89
N LEU A 82 -9.15 18.18 6.47
CA LEU A 82 -10.45 17.48 6.51
C LEU A 82 -11.52 18.30 7.25
N SER A 83 -11.13 18.91 8.37
CA SER A 83 -12.04 19.76 9.14
C SER A 83 -12.47 20.99 8.34
N TRP A 84 -11.53 21.61 7.64
CA TRP A 84 -11.82 22.74 6.75
C TRP A 84 -12.75 22.33 5.59
N CYS A 85 -12.51 21.19 4.94
CA CYS A 85 -13.40 20.69 3.90
C CYS A 85 -14.83 20.50 4.40
N ARG A 86 -15.00 19.89 5.58
CA ARG A 86 -16.31 19.70 6.22
C ARG A 86 -16.99 21.02 6.55
N GLU A 87 -16.25 21.98 7.11
CA GLU A 87 -16.77 23.31 7.40
C GLU A 87 -17.29 24.02 6.13
N LYS A 88 -16.60 23.85 5.02
CA LYS A 88 -17.00 24.45 3.72
C LYS A 88 -18.00 23.63 2.94
N GLY A 89 -18.43 22.47 3.45
CA GLY A 89 -19.39 21.60 2.77
C GLY A 89 -18.84 20.98 1.47
N VAL A 90 -17.51 20.86 1.35
CA VAL A 90 -16.84 20.24 0.19
C VAL A 90 -16.21 18.91 0.59
N LYS A 91 -16.11 18.00 -0.38
CA LYS A 91 -15.44 16.72 -0.17
C LYS A 91 -13.91 16.86 -0.28
N SER A 92 -13.20 16.18 0.57
CA SER A 92 -11.75 16.06 0.49
C SER A 92 -11.34 15.01 -0.55
N ARG A 93 -10.34 15.33 -1.37
CA ARG A 93 -9.63 14.39 -2.26
C ARG A 93 -8.15 14.66 -2.15
N SER A 94 -7.38 13.65 -1.82
CA SER A 94 -5.95 13.80 -1.57
C SER A 94 -5.19 12.52 -1.86
N GLN A 95 -4.04 12.67 -2.47
CA GLN A 95 -2.96 11.71 -2.49
C GLN A 95 -2.20 11.86 -1.17
N ALA A 96 -2.61 11.07 -0.17
CA ALA A 96 -2.14 11.18 1.20
C ALA A 96 -0.84 10.38 1.43
N TYR A 97 0.08 10.47 0.51
CA TYR A 97 1.42 9.90 0.55
C TYR A 97 2.43 10.96 0.07
N GLY A 98 3.68 10.68 0.15
CA GLY A 98 4.75 11.57 -0.24
C GLY A 98 6.07 10.93 0.17
N ASN A 99 7.01 11.72 0.65
CA ASN A 99 8.27 11.21 1.17
C ASN A 99 8.09 10.50 2.52
N GLY A 100 7.31 9.40 2.52
CA GLY A 100 7.00 8.64 3.73
C GLY A 100 5.96 7.54 3.52
N PHE A 101 5.55 6.91 4.61
CA PHE A 101 4.71 5.72 4.62
C PHE A 101 3.34 5.98 5.28
N PHE A 102 2.64 7.01 4.83
CA PHE A 102 1.39 7.43 5.47
C PHE A 102 0.15 6.92 4.74
N ILE A 103 0.30 6.01 3.79
CA ILE A 103 -0.70 5.76 2.75
C ILE A 103 -2.04 5.34 3.33
N GLU A 104 -2.07 4.35 4.23
CA GLU A 104 -3.35 3.86 4.77
C GLU A 104 -3.95 4.86 5.76
N GLU A 105 -3.23 5.20 6.80
CA GLU A 105 -3.72 6.04 7.90
C GLU A 105 -4.15 7.43 7.41
N SER A 106 -3.37 8.02 6.51
CA SER A 106 -3.68 9.34 5.95
C SER A 106 -4.84 9.30 4.96
N SER A 107 -5.09 8.14 4.34
CA SER A 107 -6.18 7.93 3.40
C SER A 107 -7.51 7.59 4.09
N LEU A 108 -7.50 7.04 5.32
CA LEU A 108 -8.72 6.64 6.04
C LEU A 108 -9.71 7.80 6.21
N GLY A 109 -9.23 9.01 6.48
CA GLY A 109 -10.06 10.19 6.73
C GLY A 109 -10.62 10.86 5.47
N GLN A 110 -10.08 10.61 4.29
CA GLN A 110 -10.46 11.29 3.05
C GLN A 110 -11.86 10.88 2.59
N ASP A 111 -12.64 11.84 2.04
CA ASP A 111 -13.92 11.49 1.41
C ASP A 111 -13.70 10.72 0.11
N ILE A 112 -12.65 11.07 -0.62
CA ILE A 112 -12.20 10.43 -1.86
C ILE A 112 -10.71 10.15 -1.71
N PRO A 113 -10.32 8.97 -1.19
CA PRO A 113 -8.93 8.55 -1.18
C PRO A 113 -8.40 8.48 -2.60
N GLU A 114 -7.19 9.00 -2.84
CA GLU A 114 -6.58 9.05 -4.16
C GLU A 114 -5.19 8.42 -4.17
N GLY A 115 -4.98 7.53 -5.14
CA GLY A 115 -3.70 6.96 -5.49
C GLY A 115 -3.09 7.61 -6.72
N GLU A 116 -2.04 6.99 -7.24
CA GLU A 116 -1.37 7.40 -8.47
C GLU A 116 -0.79 6.17 -9.18
N SER A 117 -0.75 6.21 -10.51
CA SER A 117 -0.05 5.19 -11.28
C SER A 117 0.93 5.77 -12.29
N TRP A 118 2.11 5.18 -12.32
CA TRP A 118 3.18 5.45 -13.27
C TRP A 118 3.41 4.26 -14.21
N THR A 119 2.39 3.45 -14.39
CA THR A 119 2.47 2.17 -15.11
C THR A 119 3.05 2.32 -16.50
N THR A 120 2.65 3.35 -17.24
CA THR A 120 3.13 3.58 -18.60
C THR A 120 4.63 3.90 -18.72
N ASN A 121 5.27 4.38 -17.66
CA ASN A 121 6.73 4.61 -17.67
C ASN A 121 7.52 3.29 -17.75
N TRP A 122 6.94 2.22 -17.25
CA TRP A 122 7.62 0.95 -17.01
C TRP A 122 7.23 -0.15 -17.99
N LEU A 123 6.11 0.03 -18.70
CA LEU A 123 5.70 -0.91 -19.73
C LEU A 123 6.68 -0.86 -20.91
N LYS A 124 7.26 -2.01 -21.24
CA LYS A 124 8.21 -2.16 -22.36
C LYS A 124 7.58 -2.72 -23.62
N HIS A 125 6.29 -2.92 -23.59
CA HIS A 125 5.54 -3.53 -24.68
C HIS A 125 5.77 -2.80 -26.02
N ARG A 126 5.89 -3.57 -27.07
CA ARG A 126 5.87 -3.08 -28.44
C ARG A 126 4.49 -3.33 -29.03
N ILE A 127 4.02 -2.39 -29.84
CA ILE A 127 2.72 -2.51 -30.50
C ILE A 127 2.68 -3.80 -31.31
N GLY A 128 1.66 -4.63 -31.06
CA GLY A 128 1.47 -5.92 -31.73
C GLY A 128 2.19 -7.11 -31.09
N GLU A 129 2.96 -6.90 -30.01
CA GLU A 129 3.54 -7.99 -29.21
C GLU A 129 2.66 -8.25 -27.98
N GLU A 130 2.58 -9.50 -27.55
CA GLU A 130 1.90 -9.87 -26.32
C GLU A 130 2.70 -9.39 -25.09
N MET A 131 2.05 -8.76 -24.11
CA MET A 131 2.73 -8.30 -22.90
C MET A 131 3.15 -9.48 -22.04
N GLY A 132 4.43 -9.52 -21.70
CA GLY A 132 5.00 -10.54 -20.82
C GLY A 132 4.95 -10.16 -19.34
N ASP A 133 5.24 -11.13 -18.47
CA ASP A 133 5.26 -10.93 -17.02
C ASP A 133 6.23 -9.81 -16.58
N GLU A 134 7.33 -9.62 -17.29
CA GLU A 134 8.29 -8.54 -16.99
C GLU A 134 7.73 -7.14 -17.25
N ASP A 135 6.87 -7.00 -18.25
CA ASP A 135 6.22 -5.73 -18.56
C ASP A 135 5.25 -5.35 -17.44
N TYR A 136 4.49 -6.34 -16.93
CA TYR A 136 3.59 -6.15 -15.79
C TYR A 136 4.34 -5.94 -14.48
N ARG A 137 5.46 -6.62 -14.25
CA ARG A 137 6.18 -6.59 -12.98
C ARG A 137 6.61 -5.19 -12.57
N ARG A 138 7.10 -4.39 -13.49
CA ARG A 138 7.54 -3.01 -13.22
C ARG A 138 6.36 -2.07 -12.98
N GLY A 139 5.27 -2.25 -13.71
CA GLY A 139 4.05 -1.48 -13.50
C GLY A 139 3.38 -1.75 -12.15
N ARG A 140 3.52 -2.97 -11.62
CA ARG A 140 2.93 -3.39 -10.33
C ARG A 140 3.41 -2.56 -9.14
N ALA A 141 4.67 -2.13 -9.12
CA ALA A 141 5.20 -1.33 -8.03
C ALA A 141 4.36 -0.07 -7.80
N TYR A 142 3.88 0.55 -8.87
CA TYR A 142 3.07 1.76 -8.80
C TYR A 142 1.59 1.50 -8.57
N THR A 143 1.07 0.35 -9.00
CA THR A 143 -0.30 -0.06 -8.65
C THR A 143 -0.43 -0.48 -7.19
N MET A 144 0.68 -0.77 -6.51
CA MET A 144 0.69 -1.03 -5.07
C MET A 144 0.18 0.14 -4.25
N ILE A 145 0.47 1.39 -4.65
CA ILE A 145 -0.05 2.59 -4.00
C ILE A 145 -1.56 2.61 -4.10
N ASP A 146 -2.09 2.34 -5.29
CA ASP A 146 -3.53 2.24 -5.53
C ASP A 146 -4.19 1.20 -4.61
N LYS A 147 -3.52 0.06 -4.38
CA LYS A 147 -4.05 -0.98 -3.48
C LYS A 147 -4.06 -0.55 -2.01
N TYR A 148 -3.05 0.16 -1.52
CA TYR A 148 -3.07 0.73 -0.17
C TYR A 148 -4.23 1.71 0.00
N VAL A 149 -4.39 2.63 -0.96
CA VAL A 149 -5.45 3.64 -0.94
C VAL A 149 -6.83 3.00 -1.03
N SER A 150 -7.01 1.99 -1.90
CA SER A 150 -8.28 1.27 -2.01
C SER A 150 -8.59 0.45 -0.76
N SER A 151 -7.58 -0.13 -0.10
CA SER A 151 -7.75 -0.82 1.18
C SER A 151 -8.28 0.12 2.25
N ALA A 152 -7.69 1.33 2.38
CA ALA A 152 -8.18 2.36 3.29
C ALA A 152 -9.64 2.76 2.99
N ALA A 153 -10.01 2.85 1.71
CA ALA A 153 -11.38 3.11 1.29
C ALA A 153 -12.33 1.97 1.70
N HIS A 154 -11.95 0.72 1.46
CA HIS A 154 -12.74 -0.45 1.85
C HIS A 154 -12.95 -0.52 3.37
N LEU A 155 -11.89 -0.29 4.15
CA LEU A 155 -11.94 -0.24 5.62
C LEU A 155 -12.87 0.84 6.16
N THR A 156 -13.13 1.89 5.38
CA THR A 156 -14.01 3.00 5.75
C THR A 156 -15.34 3.04 4.98
N GLY A 157 -15.64 1.99 4.22
CA GLY A 157 -16.91 1.83 3.48
C GLY A 157 -17.07 2.77 2.30
N LYS A 158 -15.97 3.27 1.73
CA LYS A 158 -16.01 4.20 0.59
C LYS A 158 -15.89 3.44 -0.73
N ARG A 159 -16.75 3.78 -1.68
CA ARG A 159 -16.79 3.20 -3.02
C ARG A 159 -16.16 4.10 -4.09
N LEU A 160 -15.99 5.38 -3.81
CA LEU A 160 -15.33 6.32 -4.70
C LEU A 160 -13.86 6.41 -4.31
N VAL A 161 -13.02 5.75 -5.09
CA VAL A 161 -11.57 5.70 -4.93
C VAL A 161 -10.94 6.23 -6.20
N SER A 162 -10.23 7.33 -6.09
CA SER A 162 -9.61 8.01 -7.23
C SER A 162 -8.16 7.56 -7.43
N ALA A 163 -7.67 7.67 -8.64
CA ALA A 163 -6.24 7.70 -8.91
C ALA A 163 -5.92 8.73 -9.99
N GLU A 164 -4.81 9.42 -9.81
CA GLU A 164 -4.12 10.13 -10.87
C GLU A 164 -3.41 9.08 -11.72
N GLU A 165 -3.89 8.89 -12.95
CA GLU A 165 -3.48 7.76 -13.76
C GLU A 165 -2.55 8.15 -14.90
N MET A 166 -1.59 7.27 -15.13
CA MET A 166 -0.71 7.30 -16.29
C MET A 166 0.25 8.48 -16.29
N THR A 167 0.73 8.86 -15.13
CA THR A 167 1.85 9.78 -15.02
C THR A 167 3.03 9.26 -15.83
N ASN A 168 3.54 10.08 -16.72
CA ASN A 168 4.63 9.71 -17.61
C ASN A 168 5.55 10.91 -17.87
N THR A 169 6.82 10.75 -17.56
CA THR A 169 7.82 11.81 -17.70
C THR A 169 8.84 11.56 -18.81
N TYR A 170 8.83 10.35 -19.40
CA TYR A 170 9.92 9.93 -20.31
C TYR A 170 9.48 9.62 -21.74
N LYS A 171 8.19 9.40 -21.96
CA LYS A 171 7.69 8.87 -23.23
C LYS A 171 6.74 9.84 -23.93
N VAL A 172 7.25 11.02 -24.24
CA VAL A 172 6.49 12.04 -24.98
C VAL A 172 5.97 11.46 -26.29
N PHE A 173 4.64 11.49 -26.49
CA PHE A 173 3.93 10.96 -27.69
C PHE A 173 4.18 9.48 -28.02
N THR A 174 4.76 8.69 -27.13
CA THR A 174 5.03 7.26 -27.39
C THR A 174 4.08 6.31 -26.70
N THR A 175 3.20 6.82 -25.84
CA THR A 175 2.19 6.03 -25.15
C THR A 175 0.97 5.84 -26.05
N SER A 176 0.57 4.59 -26.31
CA SER A 176 -0.62 4.23 -27.07
C SER A 176 -1.88 4.16 -26.20
N LEU A 177 -3.06 4.20 -26.83
CA LEU A 177 -4.34 3.94 -26.12
C LEU A 177 -4.40 2.54 -25.48
N GLU A 178 -3.71 1.56 -26.07
CA GLU A 178 -3.58 0.22 -25.51
C GLU A 178 -2.84 0.25 -24.17
N PHE A 179 -1.72 0.96 -24.09
CA PHE A 179 -0.98 1.13 -22.84
C PHE A 179 -1.81 1.83 -21.76
N LEU A 180 -2.50 2.89 -22.16
CA LEU A 180 -3.39 3.61 -21.25
C LEU A 180 -4.50 2.69 -20.72
N LYS A 181 -5.07 1.85 -21.59
CA LYS A 181 -6.10 0.87 -21.20
C LYS A 181 -5.53 -0.15 -20.22
N VAL A 182 -4.39 -0.77 -20.53
CA VAL A 182 -3.76 -1.78 -19.66
C VAL A 182 -3.44 -1.19 -18.29
N GLY A 183 -2.82 -0.03 -18.25
CA GLY A 183 -2.50 0.63 -16.98
C GLY A 183 -3.75 0.97 -16.17
N SER A 184 -4.79 1.48 -16.81
CA SER A 184 -6.07 1.79 -16.16
C SER A 184 -6.80 0.53 -15.68
N ASP A 185 -6.70 -0.59 -16.40
CA ASP A 185 -7.24 -1.87 -15.96
C ASP A 185 -6.50 -2.38 -14.71
N MET A 186 -5.17 -2.20 -14.64
CA MET A 186 -4.39 -2.54 -13.44
C MET A 186 -4.81 -1.71 -12.23
N SER A 187 -5.01 -0.41 -12.40
CA SER A 187 -5.55 0.45 -11.33
C SER A 187 -6.95 -0.01 -10.90
N ALA A 188 -7.83 -0.33 -11.85
CA ALA A 188 -9.17 -0.84 -11.55
C ALA A 188 -9.15 -2.14 -10.76
N ILE A 189 -8.29 -3.09 -11.11
CA ILE A 189 -8.09 -4.35 -10.38
C ILE A 189 -7.59 -4.08 -8.97
N SER A 190 -6.75 -3.06 -8.79
CA SER A 190 -6.24 -2.62 -7.48
C SER A 190 -7.30 -1.93 -6.62
N GLY A 191 -8.52 -1.70 -7.14
CA GLY A 191 -9.64 -1.12 -6.42
C GLY A 191 -9.94 0.35 -6.75
N ILE A 192 -9.29 0.92 -7.76
CA ILE A 192 -9.58 2.27 -8.23
C ILE A 192 -10.88 2.29 -9.03
N THR A 193 -11.79 3.15 -8.62
CA THR A 193 -13.12 3.27 -9.22
C THR A 193 -13.33 4.59 -10.00
N HIS A 194 -12.34 5.50 -9.94
CA HIS A 194 -12.40 6.80 -10.60
C HIS A 194 -11.01 7.21 -11.09
N SER A 195 -10.90 7.41 -12.41
CA SER A 195 -9.64 7.79 -13.06
C SER A 195 -9.56 9.29 -13.31
N VAL A 196 -8.43 9.87 -13.01
CA VAL A 196 -8.05 11.23 -13.39
C VAL A 196 -6.78 11.13 -14.22
N TRP A 197 -6.91 11.37 -15.52
CA TRP A 197 -5.75 11.25 -16.41
C TRP A 197 -4.68 12.32 -16.13
N HIS A 198 -3.45 11.91 -16.03
CA HIS A 198 -2.29 12.80 -15.99
C HIS A 198 -1.57 12.80 -17.34
N GLY A 199 -1.75 13.79 -18.20
CA GLY A 199 -2.76 14.82 -18.07
C GLY A 199 -2.90 15.58 -19.37
N PHE A 200 -3.86 16.50 -19.42
CA PHE A 200 -4.02 17.38 -20.55
C PHE A 200 -2.91 18.43 -20.58
N ASN A 201 -2.04 18.34 -21.59
CA ASN A 201 -0.92 19.25 -21.77
C ASN A 201 -1.35 20.41 -22.65
N TYR A 202 -1.82 21.49 -22.02
CA TYR A 202 -2.17 22.70 -22.75
C TYR A 202 -0.92 23.31 -23.41
N SER A 203 -1.07 23.69 -24.68
CA SER A 203 -0.11 24.50 -25.41
C SER A 203 -0.85 25.46 -26.35
N PRO A 204 -0.48 26.73 -26.39
CA PRO A 204 -1.09 27.65 -27.34
C PRO A 204 -0.76 27.24 -28.80
N LEU A 205 -1.57 27.73 -29.74
CA LEU A 205 -1.45 27.33 -31.14
C LEU A 205 -0.09 27.71 -31.75
N GLU A 206 0.48 28.82 -31.32
CA GLU A 206 1.80 29.33 -31.74
C GLU A 206 2.99 28.60 -31.15
N ALA A 207 2.77 27.73 -30.14
CA ALA A 207 3.85 26.94 -29.57
C ALA A 207 4.34 25.90 -30.56
N GLU A 208 5.64 25.88 -30.80
CA GLU A 208 6.28 24.85 -31.64
C GLU A 208 6.06 23.44 -31.05
N PHE A 209 6.08 22.41 -31.92
CA PHE A 209 6.02 21.03 -31.50
C PHE A 209 7.25 20.67 -30.65
N PRO A 210 7.08 19.99 -29.50
CA PRO A 210 5.90 19.26 -29.01
C PRO A 210 4.92 20.11 -28.16
N GLY A 211 5.21 21.34 -27.89
CA GLY A 211 4.45 22.22 -27.01
C GLY A 211 5.25 22.71 -25.82
N TRP A 212 4.61 23.45 -24.90
CA TRP A 212 5.29 24.08 -23.78
C TRP A 212 5.51 23.14 -22.59
N VAL A 213 4.53 22.29 -22.32
CA VAL A 213 4.57 21.36 -21.18
C VAL A 213 5.06 20.00 -21.65
N GLN A 214 6.16 19.54 -21.10
CA GLN A 214 6.80 18.26 -21.46
C GLN A 214 6.70 17.24 -20.32
N TYR A 215 5.57 17.24 -19.62
CA TYR A 215 5.30 16.34 -18.51
C TYR A 215 3.90 15.72 -18.70
N GLY A 216 3.77 14.45 -18.38
CA GLY A 216 2.53 13.71 -18.58
C GLY A 216 2.46 12.97 -19.92
N THR A 217 1.32 12.35 -20.20
CA THR A 217 1.11 11.45 -21.34
C THR A 217 0.70 12.19 -22.63
N PHE A 218 0.62 13.51 -22.60
CA PHE A 218 0.18 14.35 -23.71
C PHE A 218 -1.23 14.02 -24.22
N HIS A 219 -2.19 14.08 -23.32
CA HIS A 219 -3.62 13.96 -23.62
C HIS A 219 -4.11 15.26 -24.23
N ASN A 220 -3.75 15.52 -25.48
CA ASN A 220 -4.17 16.70 -26.23
C ASN A 220 -4.27 16.43 -27.73
N GLU A 221 -4.74 17.42 -28.48
CA GLU A 221 -4.98 17.37 -29.92
C GLU A 221 -3.72 17.15 -30.77
N ARG A 222 -2.54 17.32 -30.21
CA ARG A 222 -1.26 17.04 -30.91
C ARG A 222 -0.91 15.57 -30.92
N ASN A 223 -1.60 14.76 -30.10
CA ASN A 223 -1.38 13.32 -30.08
C ASN A 223 -2.17 12.62 -31.19
N THR A 224 -1.53 11.68 -31.86
CA THR A 224 -2.12 10.99 -33.02
C THR A 224 -3.39 10.20 -32.70
N TRP A 225 -3.57 9.76 -31.48
CA TRP A 225 -4.75 9.01 -31.03
C TRP A 225 -5.82 9.91 -30.40
N TRP A 226 -5.60 11.21 -30.28
CA TRP A 226 -6.56 12.13 -29.68
C TRP A 226 -7.99 12.03 -30.24
N PRO A 227 -8.20 11.90 -31.57
CA PRO A 227 -9.55 11.72 -32.13
C PRO A 227 -10.30 10.49 -31.61
N TYR A 228 -9.58 9.53 -31.00
CA TYR A 228 -10.12 8.26 -30.53
C TYR A 228 -10.16 8.14 -28.99
N VAL A 229 -9.66 9.11 -28.25
CA VAL A 229 -9.56 9.08 -26.78
C VAL A 229 -10.92 8.90 -26.11
N ASN A 230 -12.01 9.40 -26.74
CA ASN A 230 -13.37 9.22 -26.24
C ASN A 230 -13.74 7.73 -26.09
N LYS A 231 -13.23 6.84 -26.93
CA LYS A 231 -13.52 5.40 -26.83
C LYS A 231 -12.92 4.79 -25.56
N LEU A 232 -11.74 5.22 -25.16
CA LEU A 232 -11.10 4.82 -23.91
C LEU A 232 -11.87 5.43 -22.72
N ASN A 233 -12.24 6.70 -22.81
CA ASN A 233 -13.00 7.38 -21.76
C ASN A 233 -14.38 6.73 -21.56
N ASP A 234 -15.09 6.39 -22.63
CA ASP A 234 -16.37 5.70 -22.57
C ASP A 234 -16.24 4.30 -21.94
N TYR A 235 -15.18 3.57 -22.30
CA TYR A 235 -14.88 2.29 -21.68
C TYR A 235 -14.66 2.46 -20.17
N ARG A 236 -13.80 3.41 -19.78
CA ARG A 236 -13.47 3.65 -18.38
C ARG A 236 -14.68 4.16 -17.58
N ALA A 237 -15.52 5.02 -18.18
CA ALA A 237 -16.75 5.51 -17.55
C ALA A 237 -17.72 4.35 -17.23
N ARG A 238 -17.93 3.43 -18.19
CA ARG A 238 -18.76 2.24 -17.95
C ARG A 238 -18.21 1.35 -16.86
N LEU A 239 -16.89 1.09 -16.87
CA LEU A 239 -16.23 0.32 -15.84
C LEU A 239 -16.37 1.00 -14.47
N SER A 240 -16.04 2.28 -14.37
CA SER A 240 -16.17 3.08 -13.14
C SER A 240 -17.60 3.05 -12.59
N SER A 241 -18.60 3.14 -13.45
CA SER A 241 -20.01 3.06 -13.02
C SER A 241 -20.35 1.72 -12.37
N GLN A 242 -19.81 0.62 -12.88
CA GLN A 242 -20.03 -0.69 -12.27
C GLN A 242 -19.29 -0.78 -10.91
N LEU A 243 -18.04 -0.35 -10.87
CA LEU A 243 -17.18 -0.45 -9.69
C LEU A 243 -17.70 0.42 -8.52
N GLN A 244 -18.18 1.63 -8.79
CA GLN A 244 -18.76 2.53 -7.78
C GLN A 244 -20.11 2.07 -7.23
N ASN A 245 -20.78 1.17 -7.92
CA ASN A 245 -22.07 0.60 -7.49
C ASN A 245 -21.92 -0.76 -6.78
N ALA A 246 -20.70 -1.20 -6.52
CA ALA A 246 -20.41 -2.49 -5.90
C ALA A 246 -19.36 -2.35 -4.79
N ASP A 247 -19.27 -3.35 -3.94
CA ASP A 247 -18.20 -3.46 -2.94
C ASP A 247 -17.22 -4.53 -3.39
N MET A 248 -15.92 -4.24 -3.32
CA MET A 248 -14.90 -5.22 -3.63
C MET A 248 -14.93 -6.35 -2.60
N PHE A 249 -14.99 -7.58 -3.07
CA PHE A 249 -14.87 -8.75 -2.22
C PHE A 249 -13.46 -8.84 -1.67
N THR A 250 -13.32 -8.78 -0.34
CA THR A 250 -12.05 -8.92 0.36
C THR A 250 -12.33 -9.51 1.74
N ASP A 251 -11.85 -10.70 2.01
CA ASP A 251 -12.02 -11.44 3.26
C ASP A 251 -10.69 -11.89 3.87
N ILE A 252 -9.60 -11.55 3.19
CA ILE A 252 -8.22 -11.78 3.63
C ILE A 252 -7.57 -10.43 3.89
N ALA A 253 -6.87 -10.30 5.01
CA ALA A 253 -6.00 -9.17 5.31
C ALA A 253 -4.54 -9.54 5.05
N ILE A 254 -3.74 -8.56 4.62
CA ILE A 254 -2.28 -8.69 4.46
C ILE A 254 -1.63 -7.57 5.25
N LEU A 255 -0.73 -7.92 6.18
CA LEU A 255 0.15 -6.99 6.89
C LEU A 255 1.52 -6.97 6.22
N PRO A 256 1.87 -5.90 5.50
CA PRO A 256 3.21 -5.70 4.96
C PRO A 256 4.21 -5.30 6.06
N ALA A 257 5.51 -5.46 5.80
CA ALA A 257 6.58 -5.07 6.72
C ALA A 257 6.87 -3.56 6.73
N ASN A 258 5.83 -2.71 6.80
CA ASN A 258 5.98 -1.25 6.73
C ASN A 258 6.84 -0.69 7.85
N TYR A 259 6.65 -1.14 9.07
CA TYR A 259 7.38 -0.66 10.24
C TYR A 259 8.85 -1.09 10.22
N ASP A 260 9.15 -2.29 9.69
CA ASP A 260 10.54 -2.70 9.46
C ASP A 260 11.21 -1.82 8.39
N MET A 261 10.47 -1.37 7.40
CA MET A 261 10.96 -0.41 6.40
C MET A 261 11.30 0.94 7.04
N TRP A 262 10.42 1.49 7.87
CA TRP A 262 10.71 2.72 8.63
C TRP A 262 11.96 2.59 9.48
N SER A 263 12.14 1.43 10.11
CA SER A 263 13.31 1.16 10.94
C SER A 263 14.62 1.13 10.14
N THR A 264 14.59 0.62 8.92
CA THR A 264 15.81 0.33 8.15
C THR A 264 16.19 1.42 7.15
N MET A 265 15.22 2.13 6.59
CA MET A 265 15.48 3.07 5.50
C MET A 265 15.92 4.47 5.99
N GLY A 266 15.51 4.88 7.20
CA GLY A 266 15.67 6.25 7.67
C GLY A 266 14.79 7.24 6.88
N VAL A 267 15.16 8.52 6.90
CA VAL A 267 14.41 9.57 6.21
C VAL A 267 14.31 9.29 4.72
N GLN A 268 13.09 9.33 4.22
CA GLN A 268 12.79 9.03 2.82
C GLN A 268 12.83 10.29 1.97
N THR A 269 13.49 10.18 0.83
CA THR A 269 13.50 11.18 -0.23
C THR A 269 12.78 10.69 -1.48
N GLU A 270 12.47 9.40 -1.53
CA GLU A 270 11.73 8.79 -2.64
C GLU A 270 10.23 8.92 -2.38
N PRO A 271 9.44 9.30 -3.39
CA PRO A 271 8.00 9.47 -3.21
C PRO A 271 7.25 8.16 -2.94
N PHE A 272 7.77 7.01 -3.38
CA PHE A 272 7.08 5.71 -3.28
C PHE A 272 7.97 4.59 -2.71
N PRO A 273 8.62 4.79 -1.56
CA PRO A 273 9.57 3.81 -1.06
C PRO A 273 8.91 2.47 -0.71
N VAL A 274 7.67 2.50 -0.25
CA VAL A 274 6.87 1.31 0.09
C VAL A 274 6.68 0.39 -1.11
N ALA A 275 6.24 0.96 -2.22
CA ALA A 275 5.95 0.20 -3.43
C ALA A 275 7.20 -0.49 -4.02
N LEU A 276 8.36 0.12 -3.81
CA LEU A 276 9.62 -0.36 -4.40
C LEU A 276 10.37 -1.36 -3.51
N ASN A 277 10.19 -1.28 -2.20
CA ASN A 277 11.08 -1.94 -1.24
C ASN A 277 10.39 -2.97 -0.33
N ILE A 278 9.06 -3.03 -0.29
CA ILE A 278 8.36 -4.05 0.49
C ILE A 278 8.53 -5.42 -0.15
N PRO A 279 8.93 -6.44 0.64
CA PRO A 279 9.08 -7.79 0.11
C PRO A 279 7.77 -8.32 -0.48
N TYR A 280 7.78 -8.66 -1.73
CA TYR A 280 6.79 -9.40 -2.53
C TYR A 280 5.31 -9.36 -2.08
N THR A 281 4.90 -8.37 -1.30
CA THR A 281 3.52 -8.22 -0.81
C THR A 281 2.50 -8.16 -1.96
N SER A 282 2.84 -7.43 -3.03
CA SER A 282 2.02 -7.37 -4.25
C SER A 282 1.82 -8.71 -4.91
N LEU A 283 2.85 -9.54 -4.91
CA LEU A 283 2.81 -10.85 -5.55
C LEU A 283 1.95 -11.84 -4.75
N ILE A 284 1.92 -11.72 -3.42
CA ILE A 284 0.96 -12.45 -2.57
C ILE A 284 -0.47 -12.01 -2.86
N TRP A 285 -0.71 -10.69 -2.90
CA TRP A 285 -2.02 -10.14 -3.26
C TRP A 285 -2.49 -10.62 -4.64
N GLU A 286 -1.62 -10.57 -5.66
CA GLU A 286 -1.96 -11.08 -6.99
C GLU A 286 -2.28 -12.58 -6.98
N ALA A 287 -1.50 -13.38 -6.25
CA ALA A 287 -1.73 -14.82 -6.17
C ALA A 287 -3.09 -15.15 -5.52
N ILE A 288 -3.51 -14.38 -4.52
CA ILE A 288 -4.84 -14.47 -3.91
C ILE A 288 -5.91 -14.16 -4.95
N HIS A 289 -5.78 -13.06 -5.68
CA HIS A 289 -6.75 -12.65 -6.69
C HIS A 289 -6.84 -13.64 -7.86
N LYS A 290 -5.73 -14.15 -8.35
CA LYS A 290 -5.68 -15.15 -9.42
C LYS A 290 -6.32 -16.49 -9.03
N ASN A 291 -6.44 -16.75 -7.73
CA ASN A 291 -7.15 -17.91 -7.20
C ASN A 291 -8.62 -17.59 -6.80
N GLY A 292 -9.17 -16.47 -7.23
CA GLY A 292 -10.56 -16.10 -6.99
C GLY A 292 -10.88 -15.61 -5.58
N GLY A 293 -9.86 -15.29 -4.77
CA GLY A 293 -9.99 -14.63 -3.49
C GLY A 293 -9.90 -13.12 -3.61
N GLY A 294 -9.93 -12.42 -2.48
CA GLY A 294 -9.73 -10.99 -2.40
C GLY A 294 -9.05 -10.59 -1.10
N ALA A 295 -8.13 -9.61 -1.18
CA ALA A 295 -7.40 -9.17 -0.02
C ALA A 295 -7.28 -7.66 0.05
N ASP A 296 -7.23 -7.13 1.28
CA ASP A 296 -6.85 -5.75 1.59
C ASP A 296 -5.54 -5.71 2.37
N TYR A 297 -4.79 -4.62 2.22
CA TYR A 297 -3.69 -4.33 3.12
C TYR A 297 -4.22 -3.73 4.42
N VAL A 298 -3.52 -4.02 5.50
CA VAL A 298 -3.79 -3.46 6.82
C VAL A 298 -2.47 -3.06 7.47
N SER A 299 -2.51 -2.03 8.30
CA SER A 299 -1.37 -1.63 9.12
C SER A 299 -1.50 -2.15 10.55
N GLU A 300 -0.43 -2.02 11.33
CA GLU A 300 -0.44 -2.35 12.75
C GLU A 300 -1.43 -1.48 13.54
N ILE A 301 -1.63 -0.22 13.12
CA ILE A 301 -2.62 0.68 13.74
C ILE A 301 -4.03 0.16 13.47
N ILE A 302 -4.33 -0.23 12.23
CA ILE A 302 -5.63 -0.81 11.87
C ILE A 302 -5.87 -2.10 12.64
N LEU A 303 -4.86 -2.99 12.73
CA LEU A 303 -4.98 -4.23 13.49
C LEU A 303 -5.25 -3.97 14.99
N ARG A 304 -4.52 -3.04 15.61
CA ARG A 304 -4.70 -2.67 17.01
C ARG A 304 -6.11 -2.14 17.28
N ASP A 305 -6.60 -1.29 16.38
CA ASP A 305 -7.90 -0.61 16.55
C ASP A 305 -9.09 -1.46 16.09
N ALA A 306 -8.83 -2.59 15.39
CA ALA A 306 -9.85 -3.56 15.03
C ALA A 306 -10.50 -4.22 16.25
N THR A 307 -11.74 -4.63 16.12
CA THR A 307 -12.41 -5.50 17.09
C THR A 307 -12.40 -6.95 16.61
N VAL A 308 -12.31 -7.89 17.55
CA VAL A 308 -12.41 -9.31 17.23
C VAL A 308 -13.83 -9.80 17.53
N ARG A 309 -14.51 -10.35 16.54
CA ARG A 309 -15.86 -10.91 16.68
C ARG A 309 -15.97 -12.20 15.86
N ASN A 310 -16.43 -13.27 16.50
CA ASN A 310 -16.66 -14.58 15.83
C ASN A 310 -15.45 -15.07 14.99
N GLY A 311 -14.24 -14.92 15.53
CA GLY A 311 -13.02 -15.33 14.83
C GLY A 311 -12.65 -14.45 13.64
N LYS A 312 -13.13 -13.22 13.59
CA LYS A 312 -12.80 -12.24 12.54
C LYS A 312 -12.26 -10.95 13.12
N LEU A 313 -11.30 -10.35 12.42
CA LEU A 313 -10.86 -8.98 12.61
C LEU A 313 -11.85 -8.05 11.90
N CYS A 314 -12.51 -7.18 12.66
CA CYS A 314 -13.53 -6.27 12.16
C CYS A 314 -13.04 -4.82 12.25
N TYR A 315 -13.03 -4.13 11.13
CA TYR A 315 -12.71 -2.70 11.03
C TYR A 315 -13.69 -2.03 10.06
N GLY A 316 -14.44 -1.03 10.53
CA GLY A 316 -15.53 -0.47 9.75
C GLY A 316 -16.48 -1.55 9.22
N PRO A 317 -16.79 -1.57 7.91
CA PRO A 317 -17.65 -2.59 7.30
C PRO A 317 -16.92 -3.88 6.96
N LYS A 318 -15.59 -3.97 7.15
CA LYS A 318 -14.79 -5.14 6.76
C LYS A 318 -14.59 -6.13 7.88
N GLU A 319 -14.56 -7.41 7.49
CA GLU A 319 -14.36 -8.54 8.39
C GLU A 319 -13.41 -9.54 7.75
N TYR A 320 -12.27 -9.81 8.39
CA TYR A 320 -11.23 -10.71 7.87
C TYR A 320 -11.07 -11.91 8.79
N GLY A 321 -11.29 -13.11 8.26
CA GLY A 321 -11.05 -14.38 8.98
C GLY A 321 -9.62 -14.89 8.86
N THR A 322 -8.85 -14.31 7.95
CA THR A 322 -7.47 -14.71 7.63
C THR A 322 -6.58 -13.48 7.52
N LEU A 323 -5.41 -13.54 8.14
CA LEU A 323 -4.35 -12.52 8.04
C LEU A 323 -3.05 -13.17 7.58
N PHE A 324 -2.45 -12.64 6.52
CA PHE A 324 -1.07 -12.91 6.13
C PHE A 324 -0.15 -11.82 6.66
N ILE A 325 0.95 -12.22 7.29
CA ILE A 325 2.02 -11.34 7.77
C ILE A 325 3.25 -11.60 6.92
N VAL A 326 3.69 -10.62 6.11
CA VAL A 326 4.73 -10.82 5.09
C VAL A 326 6.08 -10.34 5.59
N GLU A 327 6.94 -11.26 6.00
CA GLU A 327 8.33 -11.03 6.47
C GLU A 327 8.48 -9.96 7.58
N VAL A 328 7.45 -9.74 8.39
CA VAL A 328 7.52 -8.80 9.51
C VAL A 328 8.45 -9.34 10.59
N THR A 329 9.51 -8.59 10.87
CA THR A 329 10.47 -8.88 11.95
C THR A 329 10.09 -8.19 13.25
N SER A 330 9.64 -6.94 13.12
CA SER A 330 9.36 -6.08 14.27
C SER A 330 7.90 -5.64 14.28
N THR A 331 7.28 -5.69 15.44
CA THR A 331 5.91 -5.22 15.64
C THR A 331 5.73 -4.65 17.05
N THR A 332 4.52 -4.19 17.39
CA THR A 332 4.26 -3.68 18.75
C THR A 332 3.63 -4.75 19.65
N PRO A 333 3.86 -4.70 20.98
CA PRO A 333 3.17 -5.59 21.90
C PRO A 333 1.65 -5.51 21.79
N GLU A 334 1.11 -4.31 21.52
CA GLU A 334 -0.32 -4.06 21.37
C GLU A 334 -0.88 -4.77 20.12
N THR A 335 -0.16 -4.74 19.01
CA THR A 335 -0.53 -5.47 17.79
C THR A 335 -0.54 -6.99 18.05
N LEU A 336 0.50 -7.53 18.71
CA LEU A 336 0.52 -8.97 19.06
C LEU A 336 -0.57 -9.37 20.04
N ALA A 337 -0.91 -8.52 21.01
CA ALA A 337 -2.03 -8.78 21.90
C ALA A 337 -3.36 -8.89 21.13
N LYS A 338 -3.56 -8.04 20.12
CA LYS A 338 -4.72 -8.13 19.23
C LYS A 338 -4.70 -9.41 18.38
N LEU A 339 -3.55 -9.82 17.88
CA LEU A 339 -3.41 -11.08 17.16
C LEU A 339 -3.66 -12.30 18.06
N GLU A 340 -3.24 -12.23 19.33
CA GLU A 340 -3.55 -13.28 20.31
C GLU A 340 -5.07 -13.37 20.56
N GLU A 341 -5.76 -12.25 20.70
CA GLU A 341 -7.23 -12.20 20.78
C GLU A 341 -7.87 -12.82 19.53
N PHE A 342 -7.40 -12.47 18.36
CA PHE A 342 -7.90 -12.96 17.07
C PHE A 342 -7.72 -14.47 16.91
N VAL A 343 -6.53 -14.98 17.19
CA VAL A 343 -6.22 -16.42 17.13
C VAL A 343 -7.04 -17.22 18.14
N LYS A 344 -7.15 -16.73 19.38
CA LYS A 344 -8.01 -17.34 20.41
C LYS A 344 -9.48 -17.37 20.00
N GLY A 345 -9.93 -16.37 19.25
CA GLY A 345 -11.30 -16.31 18.72
C GLY A 345 -11.55 -17.23 17.51
N GLY A 346 -10.54 -17.95 17.04
CA GLY A 346 -10.63 -18.86 15.87
C GLY A 346 -10.15 -18.27 14.54
N GLY A 347 -9.65 -17.03 14.56
CA GLY A 347 -9.02 -16.41 13.39
C GLY A 347 -7.70 -17.08 13.02
N ARG A 348 -7.27 -16.93 11.78
CA ARG A 348 -6.05 -17.56 11.28
C ARG A 348 -5.00 -16.52 10.86
N VAL A 349 -3.78 -16.71 11.35
CA VAL A 349 -2.62 -15.87 11.04
C VAL A 349 -1.54 -16.73 10.38
N PHE A 350 -1.13 -16.35 9.19
CA PHE A 350 -0.05 -16.98 8.44
C PHE A 350 1.15 -16.03 8.37
N CYS A 351 2.20 -16.35 9.09
CA CYS A 351 3.48 -15.63 9.01
C CYS A 351 4.30 -16.21 7.87
N ILE A 352 4.64 -15.41 6.87
CA ILE A 352 5.45 -15.84 5.72
C ILE A 352 6.92 -15.52 6.00
N GLY A 353 7.78 -16.53 5.90
CA GLY A 353 9.23 -16.44 6.06
C GLY A 353 9.71 -16.42 7.51
N LYS A 354 9.03 -15.69 8.40
CA LYS A 354 9.40 -15.60 9.81
C LYS A 354 8.24 -15.21 10.71
N TYR A 355 8.39 -15.48 12.01
CA TYR A 355 7.57 -14.85 13.05
C TYR A 355 8.15 -13.49 13.45
N PRO A 356 7.35 -12.55 13.97
CA PRO A 356 7.88 -11.37 14.65
C PRO A 356 8.81 -11.75 15.80
N GLU A 357 9.93 -11.05 15.96
CA GLU A 357 10.99 -11.40 16.89
C GLU A 357 11.26 -10.32 17.93
N LYS A 358 10.96 -9.06 17.61
CA LYS A 358 11.27 -7.91 18.46
C LYS A 358 10.25 -6.79 18.36
N SER A 359 10.31 -5.88 19.32
CA SER A 359 9.50 -4.67 19.34
C SER A 359 10.13 -3.55 18.49
N LEU A 360 9.37 -2.49 18.32
CA LEU A 360 9.75 -1.23 17.66
C LEU A 360 9.95 -0.13 18.71
N GLY A 361 10.72 0.92 18.32
CA GLY A 361 11.03 2.04 19.19
C GLY A 361 12.14 1.77 20.19
N LEU A 362 12.80 2.86 20.65
CA LEU A 362 13.99 2.76 21.51
C LEU A 362 13.64 2.65 22.99
N LYS A 363 12.60 3.35 23.44
CA LYS A 363 12.26 3.38 24.87
C LYS A 363 11.82 2.00 25.36
N ASP A 364 12.44 1.54 26.47
CA ASP A 364 12.11 0.29 27.15
C ASP A 364 12.11 -0.96 26.24
N PHE A 365 12.93 -0.92 25.17
CA PHE A 365 12.89 -1.93 24.12
C PHE A 365 13.19 -3.36 24.63
N GLU A 366 14.09 -3.51 25.60
CA GLU A 366 14.46 -4.82 26.14
C GLU A 366 13.25 -5.52 26.81
N ALA A 367 12.46 -4.76 27.58
CA ALA A 367 11.24 -5.27 28.19
C ALA A 367 10.15 -5.58 27.15
N ARG A 368 10.02 -4.74 26.12
CA ARG A 368 9.05 -4.91 25.05
C ARG A 368 9.44 -6.08 24.13
N ASP A 369 10.71 -6.27 23.83
CA ASP A 369 11.19 -7.44 23.08
C ASP A 369 10.87 -8.75 23.80
N LYS A 370 11.03 -8.76 25.12
CA LYS A 370 10.61 -9.89 25.93
C LYS A 370 9.11 -10.16 25.83
N GLN A 371 8.27 -9.12 25.84
CA GLN A 371 6.83 -9.27 25.64
C GLN A 371 6.49 -9.84 24.26
N ILE A 372 7.19 -9.38 23.19
CA ILE A 372 7.03 -9.93 21.84
C ILE A 372 7.34 -11.43 21.84
N THR A 373 8.50 -11.82 22.34
CA THR A 373 8.94 -13.23 22.31
C THR A 373 8.03 -14.13 23.13
N GLU A 374 7.57 -13.67 24.30
CA GLU A 374 6.62 -14.42 25.15
C GLU A 374 5.25 -14.57 24.49
N THR A 375 4.75 -13.52 23.86
CA THR A 375 3.45 -13.58 23.15
C THR A 375 3.52 -14.48 21.94
N VAL A 376 4.59 -14.39 21.15
CA VAL A 376 4.81 -15.29 20.00
C VAL A 376 4.94 -16.74 20.45
N ALA A 377 5.59 -17.01 21.62
CA ALA A 377 5.68 -18.36 22.17
C ALA A 377 4.28 -18.92 22.50
N ARG A 378 3.41 -18.12 23.15
CA ARG A 378 2.01 -18.52 23.41
C ARG A 378 1.20 -18.73 22.12
N LEU A 379 1.37 -17.85 21.14
CA LEU A 379 0.68 -17.97 19.84
C LEU A 379 1.06 -19.26 19.10
N LYS A 380 2.31 -19.72 19.19
CA LYS A 380 2.77 -20.96 18.56
C LYS A 380 2.08 -22.22 19.13
N GLU A 381 1.42 -22.15 20.28
CA GLU A 381 0.61 -23.24 20.82
C GLU A 381 -0.65 -23.48 19.96
N TYR A 382 -1.13 -22.47 19.23
CA TYR A 382 -2.29 -22.52 18.32
C TYR A 382 -1.86 -22.94 16.91
N LYS A 383 -1.39 -24.18 16.75
CA LYS A 383 -0.73 -24.69 15.54
C LYS A 383 -1.54 -24.57 14.25
N ASP A 384 -2.86 -24.60 14.34
CA ASP A 384 -3.76 -24.53 13.18
C ASP A 384 -4.16 -23.07 12.84
N ASN A 385 -3.94 -22.15 13.78
CA ASN A 385 -4.37 -20.76 13.68
C ASN A 385 -3.22 -19.75 13.62
N PHE A 386 -2.01 -20.12 14.07
CA PHE A 386 -0.81 -19.30 13.99
C PHE A 386 0.33 -20.08 13.33
N VAL A 387 0.43 -19.94 12.01
CA VAL A 387 1.22 -20.83 11.16
C VAL A 387 2.40 -20.08 10.55
N LEU A 388 3.59 -20.70 10.60
CA LEU A 388 4.73 -20.26 9.81
C LEU A 388 4.69 -20.94 8.44
N LEU A 389 4.70 -20.15 7.40
CA LEU A 389 4.83 -20.60 6.02
C LEU A 389 6.23 -20.30 5.49
N GLU A 390 6.76 -21.20 4.71
CA GLU A 390 7.98 -20.94 3.97
C GLU A 390 7.77 -19.83 2.93
N LYS A 391 8.80 -19.04 2.71
CA LYS A 391 8.81 -18.02 1.68
C LYS A 391 8.61 -18.67 0.30
N PRO A 392 7.71 -18.13 -0.55
CA PRO A 392 7.60 -18.61 -1.93
C PRO A 392 8.93 -18.39 -2.69
N ALA A 393 9.27 -19.35 -3.54
CA ALA A 393 10.37 -19.17 -4.47
C ALA A 393 10.03 -18.10 -5.52
N ASP A 394 11.05 -17.41 -6.02
CA ASP A 394 10.85 -16.38 -7.04
C ASP A 394 10.12 -16.94 -8.27
N GLY A 395 9.11 -16.22 -8.71
CA GLY A 395 8.24 -16.61 -9.83
C GLY A 395 7.24 -17.72 -9.52
N LYS A 396 7.19 -18.24 -8.28
CA LYS A 396 6.31 -19.35 -7.88
C LYS A 396 5.16 -18.94 -6.94
N TYR A 397 4.85 -17.67 -6.87
CA TYR A 397 3.86 -17.12 -5.91
C TYR A 397 2.45 -17.69 -6.13
N LEU A 398 2.03 -17.84 -7.38
CA LEU A 398 0.73 -18.40 -7.72
C LEU A 398 0.60 -19.87 -7.28
N GLU A 399 1.56 -20.70 -7.66
CA GLU A 399 1.62 -22.11 -7.30
C GLU A 399 1.69 -22.31 -5.77
N TRP A 400 2.53 -21.50 -5.12
CA TRP A 400 2.67 -21.49 -3.67
C TRP A 400 1.35 -21.17 -2.97
N TYR A 401 0.65 -20.08 -3.40
CA TYR A 401 -0.61 -19.70 -2.78
C TYR A 401 -1.73 -20.73 -3.05
N THR A 402 -1.79 -21.31 -4.25
CA THR A 402 -2.72 -22.38 -4.56
C THR A 402 -2.58 -23.53 -3.55
N GLY A 403 -1.35 -23.98 -3.29
CA GLY A 403 -1.10 -25.03 -2.29
C GLY A 403 -1.48 -24.62 -0.87
N VAL A 404 -1.23 -23.36 -0.48
CA VAL A 404 -1.66 -22.83 0.83
C VAL A 404 -3.19 -22.76 0.93
N MET A 405 -3.84 -22.24 -0.12
CA MET A 405 -5.29 -22.12 -0.18
C MET A 405 -5.98 -23.50 -0.04
N GLU A 406 -5.52 -24.49 -0.77
CA GLU A 406 -6.06 -25.86 -0.72
C GLU A 406 -5.82 -26.50 0.64
N LYS A 407 -4.57 -26.45 1.14
CA LYS A 407 -4.19 -27.06 2.42
C LYS A 407 -4.99 -26.52 3.60
N TYR A 408 -5.25 -25.22 3.64
CA TYR A 408 -5.92 -24.56 4.75
C TYR A 408 -7.38 -24.21 4.45
N ASN A 409 -7.91 -24.60 3.29
CA ASN A 409 -9.25 -24.27 2.84
C ASN A 409 -9.54 -22.77 3.01
N LEU A 410 -8.72 -21.94 2.35
CA LEU A 410 -8.84 -20.48 2.44
C LEU A 410 -10.03 -20.01 1.60
N PRO A 411 -10.65 -18.88 2.00
CA PRO A 411 -11.83 -18.37 1.31
C PRO A 411 -11.49 -17.92 -0.12
N HIS A 412 -12.37 -18.24 -1.03
CA HIS A 412 -12.38 -17.79 -2.42
C HIS A 412 -13.83 -17.75 -2.92
N THR A 413 -14.14 -16.77 -3.75
CA THR A 413 -15.49 -16.58 -4.27
C THR A 413 -15.70 -17.31 -5.59
N LEU A 414 -14.63 -17.46 -6.37
CA LEU A 414 -14.62 -18.11 -7.66
C LEU A 414 -13.56 -19.20 -7.70
N THR A 415 -13.88 -20.32 -8.33
CA THR A 415 -12.88 -21.32 -8.71
C THR A 415 -12.43 -21.02 -10.13
N ILE A 416 -11.16 -20.69 -10.31
CA ILE A 416 -10.56 -20.43 -11.61
C ILE A 416 -9.81 -21.68 -12.03
N SER A 417 -10.32 -22.37 -13.04
CA SER A 417 -9.79 -23.68 -13.51
C SER A 417 -8.40 -23.58 -14.15
N ASN A 418 -8.05 -22.40 -14.66
CA ASN A 418 -6.74 -22.13 -15.21
C ASN A 418 -6.33 -20.69 -14.79
N PRO A 419 -5.77 -20.53 -13.60
CA PRO A 419 -5.33 -19.21 -13.10
C PRO A 419 -4.12 -18.76 -13.90
N ASP A 420 -4.37 -18.28 -15.11
CA ASP A 420 -3.35 -17.78 -16.00
C ASP A 420 -2.88 -16.38 -15.56
N ARG A 421 -1.67 -16.04 -15.97
CA ARG A 421 -0.99 -14.75 -15.77
C ARG A 421 -1.81 -13.53 -16.18
N PHE A 422 -2.85 -13.70 -17.01
CA PHE A 422 -3.69 -12.61 -17.54
C PHE A 422 -5.04 -12.43 -16.85
N LEU A 423 -5.48 -13.37 -16.02
CA LEU A 423 -6.78 -13.29 -15.36
C LEU A 423 -6.62 -12.70 -13.96
N LEU A 424 -6.55 -11.38 -13.90
CA LEU A 424 -6.89 -10.66 -12.68
C LEU A 424 -8.40 -10.47 -12.67
N CYS A 425 -9.11 -11.25 -11.87
CA CYS A 425 -10.57 -11.15 -11.79
C CYS A 425 -10.94 -10.05 -10.82
N LEU A 426 -11.68 -9.07 -11.32
CA LEU A 426 -12.26 -8.04 -10.48
C LEU A 426 -13.55 -8.61 -9.86
N LEU A 427 -13.51 -8.89 -8.56
CA LEU A 427 -14.66 -9.42 -7.84
C LEU A 427 -15.33 -8.29 -7.06
N TYR A 428 -16.45 -7.80 -7.59
CA TYR A 428 -17.34 -6.90 -6.87
C TYR A 428 -18.63 -7.63 -6.53
N THR A 429 -19.07 -7.55 -5.28
CA THR A 429 -20.40 -7.97 -4.89
C THR A 429 -21.35 -6.80 -5.08
N SER A 430 -22.13 -6.81 -6.15
CA SER A 430 -23.28 -5.92 -6.27
C SER A 430 -24.47 -6.58 -5.57
N PRO A 431 -25.23 -5.87 -4.71
CA PRO A 431 -26.50 -6.39 -4.23
C PRO A 431 -27.38 -6.67 -5.44
N SER A 432 -27.91 -7.89 -5.52
CA SER A 432 -28.85 -8.26 -6.59
C SER A 432 -29.99 -7.24 -6.63
N PRO A 433 -30.50 -6.89 -7.83
CA PRO A 433 -31.73 -6.08 -7.92
C PRO A 433 -32.89 -6.65 -7.11
N ARG A 434 -32.90 -7.95 -6.83
CA ARG A 434 -33.89 -8.61 -5.97
C ARG A 434 -33.72 -8.27 -4.50
N ASP A 435 -32.49 -7.97 -4.04
CA ASP A 435 -32.21 -7.65 -2.64
C ASP A 435 -32.55 -6.20 -2.30
N ARG A 436 -32.70 -5.32 -3.31
CA ARG A 436 -33.14 -3.93 -3.15
C ARG A 436 -34.66 -3.78 -2.96
N SER A 437 -35.44 -4.83 -3.20
CA SER A 437 -36.89 -4.80 -3.05
C SER A 437 -37.38 -5.19 -1.65
N LEU A 438 -36.47 -5.50 -0.73
CA LEU A 438 -36.77 -5.96 0.64
C LEU A 438 -36.22 -5.01 1.73
N SER A 439 -35.75 -3.79 1.36
CA SER A 439 -35.33 -2.76 2.32
C SER A 439 -36.24 -1.54 2.27
#